data_80e6f8635bd51ba6fbee3148714107da
#
_entry.id   80e6f8635bd51ba6fbee3148714107da
#
_cell.length_a   1.000
_cell.length_b   1.000
_cell.length_c   1.000
_cell.angle_alpha   90.00
_cell.angle_beta   90.00
_cell.angle_gamma   90.00
#
_symmetry.space_group_name_H-M   'P 1'
#
loop_
_entity.id
_entity.type
_entity.pdbx_description
1 polymer ?
#
loop_
_entity_poly.entity_id
_entity_poly.type
_entity_poly.pdbx_seq_one_letter_code
_entity_poly.pdbx_strand_id
1 'polypeptide(L)'
;MRAITAFAFFLIAASAHAEEVGCTSTTFRIFGANDRICVYAFDDPKVPGVACHISQARTGGISGSLGLAEDPSRFSIACRQVGPITLPEKLPREESVFSESTSVFFKNTKFVRMYDAKRNALVYVAISRKVVEGSPMNAISTVPVQRWEPR
;
A
#
# COMPACT_ATOMS: atom_id res chain seq x y z
N MET A 1 -18.41 35.20 37.27
CA MET A 1 -17.69 35.09 35.99
C MET A 1 -17.18 33.67 35.89
N ARG A 2 -17.80 32.85 35.04
CA ARG A 2 -17.41 31.42 34.81
C ARG A 2 -16.58 31.39 33.54
N ALA A 3 -15.30 31.02 33.67
CA ALA A 3 -14.40 30.80 32.53
C ALA A 3 -14.72 29.46 31.89
N ILE A 4 -15.14 29.48 30.62
CA ILE A 4 -15.35 28.30 29.79
C ILE A 4 -13.99 28.00 29.13
N THR A 5 -13.32 26.93 29.59
CA THR A 5 -12.08 26.43 29.00
C THR A 5 -12.46 25.56 27.78
N ALA A 6 -12.28 26.10 26.58
CA ALA A 6 -12.47 25.36 25.34
C ALA A 6 -11.31 24.39 25.16
N PHE A 7 -11.59 23.09 25.26
CA PHE A 7 -10.64 22.02 24.97
C PHE A 7 -10.63 21.80 23.45
N ALA A 8 -9.61 22.29 22.78
CA ALA A 8 -9.41 22.05 21.36
C ALA A 8 -8.98 20.58 21.13
N PHE A 9 -9.86 19.78 20.60
CA PHE A 9 -9.57 18.41 20.18
C PHE A 9 -8.75 18.47 18.88
N PHE A 10 -7.44 18.25 18.98
CA PHE A 10 -6.55 18.13 17.82
C PHE A 10 -6.79 16.75 17.19
N LEU A 11 -7.52 16.71 16.07
CA LEU A 11 -7.62 15.54 15.21
C LEU A 11 -6.27 15.34 14.53
N ILE A 12 -5.46 14.40 15.02
CA ILE A 12 -4.26 13.94 14.35
C ILE A 12 -4.73 13.10 13.16
N ALA A 13 -4.65 13.67 11.95
CA ALA A 13 -4.83 12.94 10.72
C ALA A 13 -3.65 11.94 10.60
N ALA A 14 -3.93 10.66 10.76
CA ALA A 14 -2.96 9.60 10.51
C ALA A 14 -2.65 9.58 9.01
N SER A 15 -1.47 10.08 8.65
CA SER A 15 -0.96 9.95 7.28
C SER A 15 -0.60 8.47 7.07
N ALA A 16 -1.21 7.82 6.08
CA ALA A 16 -0.85 6.46 5.67
C ALA A 16 0.54 6.49 5.02
N HIS A 17 1.57 6.23 5.81
CA HIS A 17 2.93 6.04 5.33
C HIS A 17 3.17 4.56 5.04
N ALA A 18 3.81 4.26 3.89
CA ALA A 18 4.34 2.92 3.66
C ALA A 18 5.57 2.71 4.54
N GLU A 19 5.56 1.65 5.34
CA GLU A 19 6.65 1.23 6.20
C GLU A 19 7.43 0.10 5.53
N GLU A 20 8.76 0.18 5.49
CA GLU A 20 9.58 -0.93 5.01
C GLU A 20 9.62 -2.03 6.07
N VAL A 21 9.05 -3.18 5.75
CA VAL A 21 9.11 -4.38 6.61
C VAL A 21 10.48 -5.02 6.56
N GLY A 22 11.10 -5.02 5.38
CA GLY A 22 12.45 -5.53 5.17
C GLY A 22 12.74 -5.90 3.73
N CYS A 23 14.01 -6.22 3.47
CA CYS A 23 14.49 -6.64 2.16
C CYS A 23 15.28 -7.94 2.25
N THR A 24 15.19 -8.78 1.20
CA THR A 24 16.02 -9.95 1.03
C THR A 24 16.85 -9.85 -0.24
N SER A 25 18.16 -10.18 -0.17
CA SER A 25 19.05 -10.19 -1.34
C SER A 25 18.74 -11.38 -2.25
N THR A 26 18.72 -11.13 -3.55
CA THR A 26 18.47 -12.17 -4.58
C THR A 26 19.73 -12.52 -5.37
N THR A 27 20.76 -11.69 -5.29
CA THR A 27 22.06 -11.91 -5.94
C THR A 27 23.20 -11.63 -4.97
N PHE A 28 24.39 -12.13 -5.30
CA PHE A 28 25.63 -11.75 -4.65
C PHE A 28 26.51 -11.00 -5.67
N ARG A 29 26.92 -9.78 -5.33
CA ARG A 29 27.84 -8.98 -6.14
C ARG A 29 29.09 -8.67 -5.34
N ILE A 30 30.27 -8.82 -6.00
CA ILE A 30 31.56 -8.49 -5.38
C ILE A 30 31.71 -6.96 -5.27
N PHE A 31 31.12 -6.21 -6.20
CA PHE A 31 31.17 -4.75 -6.21
C PHE A 31 29.73 -4.18 -6.31
N GLY A 32 29.42 -3.23 -5.42
CA GLY A 32 28.13 -2.57 -5.36
C GLY A 32 27.09 -3.35 -4.51
N ALA A 33 25.90 -2.77 -4.41
CA ALA A 33 24.80 -3.38 -3.68
C ALA A 33 24.21 -4.58 -4.45
N ASN A 34 23.74 -5.60 -3.72
CA ASN A 34 23.03 -6.74 -4.30
C ASN A 34 21.65 -6.35 -4.83
N ASP A 35 21.16 -7.10 -5.82
CA ASP A 35 19.73 -7.05 -6.15
C ASP A 35 18.95 -7.63 -4.98
N ARG A 36 17.77 -7.08 -4.70
CA ARG A 36 16.96 -7.43 -3.53
C ARG A 36 15.48 -7.32 -3.82
N ILE A 37 14.67 -8.02 -3.05
CA ILE A 37 13.24 -7.82 -2.99
C ILE A 37 12.92 -7.17 -1.66
N CYS A 38 12.25 -6.02 -1.68
CA CYS A 38 11.82 -5.31 -0.50
C CYS A 38 10.31 -5.42 -0.34
N VAL A 39 9.88 -5.56 0.91
CA VAL A 39 8.46 -5.61 1.30
C VAL A 39 8.13 -4.36 2.08
N TYR A 40 7.03 -3.74 1.71
CA TYR A 40 6.46 -2.57 2.37
C TYR A 40 5.06 -2.88 2.86
N ALA A 41 4.71 -2.37 4.05
CA ALA A 41 3.38 -2.46 4.62
C ALA A 41 2.71 -1.09 4.61
N PHE A 42 1.39 -1.07 4.46
CA PHE A 42 0.56 0.12 4.60
C PHE A 42 -0.86 -0.26 5.00
N ASP A 43 -1.50 0.59 5.80
CA ASP A 43 -2.87 0.44 6.22
C ASP A 43 -3.82 1.24 5.33
N ASP A 44 -5.05 0.75 5.15
CA ASP A 44 -6.07 1.53 4.45
C ASP A 44 -6.53 2.69 5.35
N PRO A 45 -6.29 3.96 4.95
CA PRO A 45 -6.59 5.11 5.81
C PRO A 45 -8.09 5.35 6.00
N LYS A 46 -8.95 4.77 5.15
CA LYS A 46 -10.40 4.94 5.18
C LYS A 46 -11.15 3.70 5.66
N VAL A 47 -10.48 2.56 5.70
CA VAL A 47 -11.04 1.30 6.18
C VAL A 47 -10.09 0.70 7.21
N PRO A 48 -10.12 1.18 8.46
CA PRO A 48 -9.31 0.64 9.53
C PRO A 48 -9.51 -0.87 9.66
N GLY A 49 -8.46 -1.59 10.04
CA GLY A 49 -8.48 -3.04 10.18
C GLY A 49 -8.06 -3.80 8.92
N VAL A 50 -7.62 -3.11 7.86
CA VAL A 50 -7.00 -3.71 6.67
C VAL A 50 -5.57 -3.25 6.55
N ALA A 51 -4.64 -4.20 6.47
CA ALA A 51 -3.24 -3.96 6.13
C ALA A 51 -2.89 -4.65 4.80
N CYS A 52 -2.11 -3.96 3.98
CA CYS A 52 -1.60 -4.46 2.71
C CYS A 52 -0.07 -4.52 2.76
N HIS A 53 0.47 -5.59 2.19
CA HIS A 53 1.89 -5.75 1.95
C HIS A 53 2.13 -5.77 0.45
N ILE A 54 3.17 -5.09 0.01
CA ILE A 54 3.59 -5.10 -1.38
C ILE A 54 5.07 -5.47 -1.45
N SER A 55 5.42 -6.36 -2.37
CA SER A 55 6.80 -6.67 -2.66
C SER A 55 7.24 -6.03 -3.97
N GLN A 56 8.47 -5.52 -4.00
CA GLN A 56 9.06 -4.90 -5.18
C GLN A 56 10.52 -5.30 -5.33
N ALA A 57 10.91 -5.62 -6.57
CA ALA A 57 12.31 -5.83 -6.90
C ALA A 57 13.07 -4.49 -6.91
N ARG A 58 14.28 -4.50 -6.34
CA ARG A 58 15.22 -3.41 -6.32
C ARG A 58 16.53 -3.88 -6.96
N THR A 59 16.93 -3.21 -8.02
CA THR A 59 18.21 -3.50 -8.68
C THR A 59 19.36 -2.88 -7.91
N GLY A 60 20.40 -3.67 -7.66
CA GLY A 60 21.64 -3.22 -7.03
C GLY A 60 22.65 -2.65 -8.03
N GLY A 61 23.91 -2.57 -7.61
CA GLY A 61 25.01 -2.01 -8.39
C GLY A 61 24.95 -0.49 -8.56
N ILE A 62 25.81 0.05 -9.42
CA ILE A 62 25.91 1.51 -9.66
C ILE A 62 24.66 2.03 -10.38
N SER A 63 24.10 1.28 -11.32
CA SER A 63 22.88 1.64 -12.05
C SER A 63 21.64 1.68 -11.16
N GLY A 64 21.56 0.80 -10.16
CA GLY A 64 20.47 0.81 -9.18
C GLY A 64 20.55 1.99 -8.22
N SER A 65 21.77 2.41 -7.83
CA SER A 65 21.97 3.59 -6.98
C SER A 65 21.60 4.91 -7.67
N LEU A 66 21.62 4.92 -8.99
CA LEU A 66 21.21 6.07 -9.82
C LEU A 66 19.70 6.04 -10.19
N GLY A 67 18.94 5.02 -9.75
CA GLY A 67 17.51 4.86 -10.06
C GLY A 67 17.21 4.55 -11.54
N LEU A 68 18.24 4.22 -12.35
CA LEU A 68 18.12 4.01 -13.79
C LEU A 68 17.70 2.58 -14.17
N ALA A 69 17.82 1.64 -13.23
CA ALA A 69 17.65 0.20 -13.52
C ALA A 69 16.42 -0.43 -12.82
N GLU A 70 15.60 0.34 -12.15
CA GLU A 70 14.40 -0.20 -11.50
C GLU A 70 13.28 -0.34 -12.52
N ASP A 71 12.72 -1.56 -12.61
CA ASP A 71 11.45 -1.79 -13.27
C ASP A 71 10.32 -1.73 -12.22
N PRO A 72 9.70 -0.56 -12.01
CA PRO A 72 8.66 -0.38 -11.01
C PRO A 72 7.36 -1.13 -11.34
N SER A 73 7.28 -1.77 -12.50
CA SER A 73 6.12 -2.55 -12.93
C SER A 73 6.07 -3.95 -12.28
N ARG A 74 7.19 -4.43 -11.70
CA ARG A 74 7.26 -5.76 -11.08
C ARG A 74 6.98 -5.67 -9.59
N PHE A 75 5.75 -5.94 -9.21
CA PHE A 75 5.30 -5.96 -7.83
C PHE A 75 4.23 -7.05 -7.60
N SER A 76 4.03 -7.41 -6.35
CA SER A 76 2.86 -8.17 -5.91
C SER A 76 2.21 -7.50 -4.71
N ILE A 77 0.93 -7.77 -4.48
CA ILE A 77 0.16 -7.22 -3.36
C ILE A 77 -0.55 -8.34 -2.60
N ALA A 78 -0.54 -8.25 -1.28
CA ALA A 78 -1.30 -9.10 -0.38
C ALA A 78 -1.92 -8.25 0.72
N CYS A 79 -3.26 -8.18 0.75
CA CYS A 79 -4.00 -7.47 1.79
C CYS A 79 -4.70 -8.46 2.72
N ARG A 80 -4.80 -8.13 4.01
CA ARG A 80 -5.42 -8.95 5.04
C ARG A 80 -6.23 -8.10 6.00
N GLN A 81 -7.28 -8.71 6.54
CA GLN A 81 -7.92 -8.18 7.73
C GLN A 81 -7.00 -8.44 8.93
N VAL A 82 -6.63 -7.37 9.64
CA VAL A 82 -5.74 -7.39 10.82
C VAL A 82 -6.41 -6.83 12.06
N GLY A 83 -7.65 -6.40 11.95
CA GLY A 83 -8.46 -5.84 13.02
C GLY A 83 -9.94 -5.82 12.64
N PRO A 84 -10.81 -5.28 13.52
CA PRO A 84 -12.21 -5.07 13.18
C PRO A 84 -12.32 -4.09 12.00
N ILE A 85 -13.08 -4.48 10.98
CA ILE A 85 -13.35 -3.63 9.83
C ILE A 85 -14.70 -2.92 10.05
N THR A 86 -14.66 -1.59 10.03
CA THR A 86 -15.85 -0.76 10.00
C THR A 86 -15.94 -0.09 8.65
N LEU A 87 -16.90 -0.51 7.82
CA LEU A 87 -17.14 0.11 6.54
C LEU A 87 -17.82 1.47 6.74
N PRO A 88 -17.40 2.53 6.05
CA PRO A 88 -18.11 3.81 6.07
C PRO A 88 -19.50 3.65 5.43
N GLU A 89 -20.47 4.46 5.87
CA GLU A 89 -21.86 4.42 5.36
C GLU A 89 -21.94 4.55 3.83
N LYS A 90 -21.03 5.31 3.24
CA LYS A 90 -20.90 5.49 1.79
C LYS A 90 -19.50 5.08 1.37
N LEU A 91 -19.33 3.82 1.01
CA LEU A 91 -18.11 3.35 0.39
C LEU A 91 -18.23 3.53 -1.13
N PRO A 92 -17.37 4.33 -1.77
CA PRO A 92 -17.37 4.46 -3.22
C PRO A 92 -17.16 3.09 -3.88
N ARG A 93 -17.82 2.86 -5.02
CA ARG A 93 -17.66 1.62 -5.78
C ARG A 93 -16.21 1.39 -6.19
N GLU A 94 -15.48 2.49 -6.46
CA GLU A 94 -14.06 2.52 -6.78
C GLU A 94 -13.45 3.76 -6.15
N GLU A 95 -12.30 3.63 -5.50
CA GLU A 95 -11.59 4.73 -4.88
C GLU A 95 -10.07 4.53 -4.92
N SER A 96 -9.34 5.60 -5.25
CA SER A 96 -7.88 5.61 -5.08
C SER A 96 -7.55 5.72 -3.58
N VAL A 97 -6.83 4.75 -3.04
CA VAL A 97 -6.68 4.60 -1.58
C VAL A 97 -5.47 5.36 -1.04
N PHE A 98 -4.43 5.51 -1.85
CA PHE A 98 -3.17 6.14 -1.42
C PHE A 98 -2.80 7.27 -2.37
N SER A 99 -2.38 8.41 -1.81
CA SER A 99 -1.93 9.55 -2.60
C SER A 99 -0.42 9.49 -2.87
N GLU A 100 -0.02 10.11 -3.98
CA GLU A 100 1.34 10.12 -4.50
C GLU A 100 2.38 10.80 -3.59
N SER A 101 1.94 11.55 -2.60
CA SER A 101 2.80 12.45 -1.82
C SER A 101 3.63 11.76 -0.73
N THR A 102 3.37 10.50 -0.41
CA THR A 102 3.86 9.86 0.80
C THR A 102 5.10 8.98 0.64
N SER A 103 5.43 8.51 -0.55
CA SER A 103 6.73 7.86 -0.82
C SER A 103 7.04 7.78 -2.31
N VAL A 104 8.34 7.65 -2.62
CA VAL A 104 8.85 7.41 -4.00
C VAL A 104 8.20 6.17 -4.63
N PHE A 105 7.80 5.21 -3.82
CA PHE A 105 7.13 3.98 -4.20
C PHE A 105 5.77 4.22 -4.86
N PHE A 106 4.94 5.13 -4.32
CA PHE A 106 3.59 5.40 -4.85
C PHE A 106 3.58 6.25 -6.13
N LYS A 107 4.72 6.86 -6.51
CA LYS A 107 4.81 7.64 -7.75
C LYS A 107 4.55 6.79 -9.00
N ASN A 108 4.93 5.52 -8.97
CA ASN A 108 4.87 4.61 -10.11
C ASN A 108 3.74 3.56 -10.02
N THR A 109 2.98 3.55 -8.92
CA THR A 109 1.92 2.57 -8.70
C THR A 109 0.66 3.26 -8.20
N LYS A 110 -0.47 3.01 -8.85
CA LYS A 110 -1.80 3.43 -8.40
C LYS A 110 -2.45 2.27 -7.63
N PHE A 111 -3.03 2.58 -6.48
CA PHE A 111 -3.81 1.62 -5.70
C PHE A 111 -5.28 2.02 -5.72
N VAL A 112 -6.12 1.07 -6.07
CA VAL A 112 -7.56 1.24 -6.15
C VAL A 112 -8.21 0.24 -5.22
N ARG A 113 -9.15 0.69 -4.40
CA ARG A 113 -10.05 -0.15 -3.63
C ARG A 113 -11.42 -0.17 -4.30
N MET A 114 -11.97 -1.37 -4.44
CA MET A 114 -13.34 -1.62 -4.86
C MET A 114 -14.07 -2.41 -3.77
N TYR A 115 -15.38 -2.27 -3.71
CA TYR A 115 -16.20 -3.07 -2.79
C TYR A 115 -17.13 -3.99 -3.58
N ASP A 116 -16.93 -5.29 -3.41
CA ASP A 116 -17.86 -6.33 -3.89
C ASP A 116 -18.94 -6.57 -2.81
N ALA A 117 -20.04 -5.83 -2.91
CA ALA A 117 -21.13 -5.93 -1.95
C ALA A 117 -21.79 -7.32 -1.94
N LYS A 118 -21.80 -8.03 -3.09
CA LYS A 118 -22.39 -9.36 -3.18
C LYS A 118 -21.62 -10.39 -2.35
N ARG A 119 -20.30 -10.24 -2.27
CA ARG A 119 -19.43 -11.16 -1.53
C ARG A 119 -18.92 -10.58 -0.21
N ASN A 120 -19.36 -9.37 0.14
CA ASN A 120 -18.90 -8.63 1.31
C ASN A 120 -17.37 -8.61 1.41
N ALA A 121 -16.72 -8.17 0.33
CA ALA A 121 -15.27 -8.19 0.22
C ALA A 121 -14.72 -6.89 -0.34
N LEU A 122 -13.60 -6.46 0.21
CA LEU A 122 -12.79 -5.37 -0.33
C LEU A 122 -11.79 -5.94 -1.34
N VAL A 123 -11.70 -5.31 -2.50
CA VAL A 123 -10.79 -5.71 -3.58
C VAL A 123 -9.80 -4.59 -3.80
N TYR A 124 -8.52 -4.88 -3.60
CA TYR A 124 -7.42 -3.95 -3.81
C TYR A 124 -6.71 -4.29 -5.10
N VAL A 125 -6.53 -3.31 -5.97
CA VAL A 125 -5.84 -3.44 -7.25
C VAL A 125 -4.66 -2.49 -7.25
N ALA A 126 -3.46 -3.04 -7.39
CA ALA A 126 -2.25 -2.26 -7.64
C ALA A 126 -2.01 -2.22 -9.15
N ILE A 127 -1.80 -1.03 -9.71
CA ILE A 127 -1.67 -0.79 -11.14
C ILE A 127 -0.40 0.00 -11.39
N SER A 128 0.49 -0.51 -12.26
CA SER A 128 1.67 0.24 -12.70
C SER A 128 1.26 1.46 -13.53
N ARG A 129 1.85 2.61 -13.23
CA ARG A 129 1.72 3.82 -14.07
C ARG A 129 2.66 3.81 -15.27
N LYS A 130 3.69 2.94 -15.24
CA LYS A 130 4.60 2.76 -16.35
C LYS A 130 4.01 1.74 -17.30
N VAL A 131 3.60 2.19 -18.47
CA VAL A 131 3.17 1.34 -19.57
C VAL A 131 4.37 1.22 -20.52
N VAL A 132 4.89 0.01 -20.69
CA VAL A 132 6.00 -0.26 -21.62
C VAL A 132 5.43 -0.60 -23.00
N GLU A 133 4.49 -1.51 -23.05
CA GLU A 133 3.69 -1.88 -24.24
C GLU A 133 2.35 -2.48 -23.77
N GLY A 134 1.25 -2.10 -24.44
CA GLY A 134 -0.07 -2.66 -24.16
C GLY A 134 -0.69 -2.21 -22.84
N SER A 135 -1.30 -3.13 -22.10
CA SER A 135 -1.97 -2.86 -20.83
C SER A 135 -0.98 -2.76 -19.66
N PRO A 136 -1.23 -1.91 -18.65
CA PRO A 136 -0.36 -1.80 -17.48
C PRO A 136 -0.34 -3.09 -16.66
N MET A 137 0.82 -3.43 -16.11
CA MET A 137 0.95 -4.50 -15.11
C MET A 137 0.05 -4.19 -13.92
N ASN A 138 -0.66 -5.22 -13.45
CA ASN A 138 -1.52 -5.11 -12.28
C ASN A 138 -1.45 -6.36 -11.41
N ALA A 139 -1.82 -6.19 -10.15
CA ALA A 139 -1.95 -7.26 -9.17
C ALA A 139 -3.18 -6.99 -8.31
N ILE A 140 -3.84 -8.06 -7.86
CA ILE A 140 -5.07 -7.99 -7.09
C ILE A 140 -4.93 -8.71 -5.76
N SER A 141 -5.58 -8.16 -4.73
CA SER A 141 -5.78 -8.83 -3.44
C SER A 141 -7.20 -8.61 -2.94
N THR A 142 -7.83 -9.64 -2.42
CA THR A 142 -9.21 -9.59 -1.90
C THR A 142 -9.21 -9.85 -0.41
N VAL A 143 -9.91 -8.98 0.35
CA VAL A 143 -10.08 -9.07 1.79
C VAL A 143 -11.56 -9.28 2.10
N PRO A 144 -12.00 -10.47 2.52
CA PRO A 144 -13.34 -10.68 3.02
C PRO A 144 -13.55 -9.83 4.28
N VAL A 145 -14.67 -9.14 4.37
CA VAL A 145 -15.07 -8.41 5.59
C VAL A 145 -15.73 -9.39 6.53
N GLN A 146 -14.99 -9.86 7.51
CA GLN A 146 -15.43 -10.88 8.48
C GLN A 146 -15.55 -10.27 9.87
N ARG A 147 -16.34 -10.92 10.73
CA ARG A 147 -16.38 -10.60 12.14
C ARG A 147 -14.99 -10.83 12.73
N TRP A 148 -14.47 -9.83 13.42
CA TRP A 148 -13.17 -9.93 14.07
C TRP A 148 -13.31 -10.47 15.48
N GLU A 149 -12.66 -11.60 15.75
CA GLU A 149 -12.54 -12.15 17.09
C GLU A 149 -11.07 -12.02 17.51
N PRO A 150 -10.76 -11.20 18.54
CA PRO A 150 -9.40 -11.10 19.03
C PRO A 150 -8.97 -12.47 19.59
N ARG A 151 -7.74 -12.85 19.30
CA ARG A 151 -7.10 -14.06 19.87
C ARG A 151 -6.65 -13.80 21.30
#